data_5da6cde88b812010b935092deacb3a47
#
_entry.id   5da6cde88b812010b935092deacb3a47
#
_cell.length_a   1.000
_cell.length_b   1.000
_cell.length_c   1.000
_cell.angle_alpha   90.00
_cell.angle_beta   90.00
_cell.angle_gamma   90.00
#
_symmetry.space_group_name_H-M   'P 1'
#
loop_
_entity.id
_entity.type
_entity.pdbx_description
1 polymer ?
#
loop_
_entity_poly.entity_id
_entity_poly.type
_entity_poly.pdbx_seq_one_letter_code
_entity_poly.pdbx_strand_id
1 'polypeptide(L)'
;HEAAINNIDKVNDLYYMMMGNYLLTFEETNKSTEAILNLKKSLLINSENAYAWYLLSRAYAQTGSISLANYATAERYFLIGERELSYEFAVKALKQIEENSPEWYRSNDLIEILQKEVSKR
;
A
#
# COMPACT_ATOMS: atom_id res chain seq x y z
N HIS A 1 -22.92 19.44 2.75
CA HIS A 1 -23.22 18.36 1.83
C HIS A 1 -21.99 17.56 1.44
N GLU A 2 -20.98 18.20 0.86
CA GLU A 2 -19.70 17.56 0.58
C GLU A 2 -19.00 17.12 1.86
N ALA A 3 -19.11 17.91 2.92
CA ALA A 3 -18.54 17.56 4.23
C ALA A 3 -19.17 16.28 4.79
N ALA A 4 -20.47 16.07 4.59
CA ALA A 4 -21.15 14.86 5.03
C ALA A 4 -20.67 13.64 4.26
N ILE A 5 -20.48 13.76 2.94
CA ILE A 5 -19.94 12.69 2.10
C ILE A 5 -18.52 12.36 2.53
N ASN A 6 -17.68 13.38 2.73
CA ASN A 6 -16.29 13.21 3.18
C ASN A 6 -16.21 12.53 4.54
N ASN A 7 -17.15 12.83 5.46
CA ASN A 7 -17.18 12.19 6.77
C ASN A 7 -17.57 10.71 6.66
N ILE A 8 -18.52 10.39 5.79
CA ILE A 8 -18.92 9.00 5.52
C ILE A 8 -17.73 8.23 4.95
N ASP A 9 -17.01 8.81 3.98
CA ASP A 9 -15.84 8.19 3.38
C ASP A 9 -14.74 7.94 4.40
N LYS A 10 -14.47 8.90 5.30
CA LYS A 10 -13.49 8.74 6.38
C LYS A 10 -13.87 7.62 7.33
N VAL A 11 -15.15 7.49 7.67
CA VAL A 11 -15.65 6.42 8.54
C VAL A 11 -15.47 5.07 7.84
N ASN A 12 -15.80 4.98 6.55
CA ASN A 12 -15.64 3.76 5.78
C ASN A 12 -14.16 3.36 5.62
N ASP A 13 -13.29 4.34 5.37
CA ASP A 13 -11.86 4.13 5.30
C ASP A 13 -11.34 3.50 6.59
N LEU A 14 -11.64 4.10 7.72
CA LEU A 14 -11.22 3.59 9.04
C LEU A 14 -11.80 2.21 9.33
N TYR A 15 -13.07 1.99 8.97
CA TYR A 15 -13.71 0.69 9.17
C TYR A 15 -12.96 -0.42 8.42
N TYR A 16 -12.68 -0.19 7.14
CA TYR A 16 -11.97 -1.18 6.33
C TYR A 16 -10.54 -1.41 6.82
N MET A 17 -9.85 -0.34 7.23
CA MET A 17 -8.51 -0.47 7.79
C MET A 17 -8.53 -1.27 9.09
N MET A 18 -9.46 -0.98 9.99
CA MET A 18 -9.59 -1.68 11.27
C MET A 18 -9.95 -3.15 11.06
N MET A 19 -10.82 -3.44 10.10
CA MET A 19 -11.18 -4.82 9.74
C MET A 19 -9.94 -5.57 9.22
N GLY A 20 -9.16 -4.92 8.36
CA GLY A 20 -7.92 -5.49 7.86
C GLY A 20 -6.93 -5.81 8.99
N ASN A 21 -6.76 -4.86 9.90
CA ASN A 21 -5.88 -5.03 11.06
C ASN A 21 -6.34 -6.22 11.92
N TYR A 22 -7.63 -6.29 12.20
CA TYR A 22 -8.21 -7.38 12.99
C TYR A 22 -7.97 -8.75 12.33
N LEU A 23 -8.22 -8.85 11.03
CA LEU A 23 -8.05 -10.11 10.30
C LEU A 23 -6.59 -10.58 10.29
N LEU A 24 -5.63 -9.66 10.30
CA LEU A 24 -4.20 -10.01 10.33
C LEU A 24 -3.78 -10.65 11.66
N THR A 25 -4.52 -10.42 12.74
CA THR A 25 -4.18 -11.00 14.03
C THR A 25 -4.27 -12.53 14.06
N PHE A 26 -5.04 -13.11 13.14
CA PHE A 26 -5.21 -14.57 13.07
C PHE A 26 -4.03 -15.29 12.43
N GLU A 27 -3.21 -14.59 11.65
CA GLU A 27 -2.04 -15.15 10.95
C GLU A 27 -2.35 -16.38 10.10
N GLU A 28 -3.59 -16.45 9.58
CA GLU A 28 -4.05 -17.51 8.68
C GLU A 28 -4.16 -16.97 7.26
N THR A 29 -3.75 -17.76 6.26
CA THR A 29 -3.71 -17.32 4.87
C THR A 29 -5.05 -16.81 4.38
N ASN A 30 -6.15 -17.52 4.67
CA ASN A 30 -7.48 -17.09 4.24
C ASN A 30 -7.90 -15.78 4.91
N LYS A 31 -7.53 -15.56 6.16
CA LYS A 31 -7.81 -14.31 6.87
C LYS A 31 -6.94 -13.18 6.33
N SER A 32 -5.70 -13.46 6.01
CA SER A 32 -4.79 -12.47 5.40
C SER A 32 -5.28 -12.06 4.02
N THR A 33 -5.81 -13.00 3.22
CA THR A 33 -6.41 -12.70 1.92
C THR A 33 -7.62 -11.78 2.07
N GLU A 34 -8.46 -12.05 3.06
CA GLU A 34 -9.61 -11.19 3.37
C GLU A 34 -9.17 -9.80 3.84
N ALA A 35 -8.09 -9.75 4.64
CA ALA A 35 -7.49 -8.49 5.08
C ALA A 35 -7.05 -7.64 3.88
N ILE A 36 -6.42 -8.25 2.87
CA ILE A 36 -5.99 -7.56 1.66
C ILE A 36 -7.18 -6.85 1.00
N LEU A 37 -8.30 -7.54 0.86
CA LEU A 37 -9.49 -6.96 0.24
C LEU A 37 -10.00 -5.73 1.01
N ASN A 38 -10.03 -5.81 2.33
CA ASN A 38 -10.46 -4.70 3.17
C ASN A 38 -9.48 -3.53 3.12
N LEU A 39 -8.18 -3.82 3.19
CA LEU A 39 -7.15 -2.78 3.14
C LEU A 39 -7.13 -2.07 1.79
N LYS A 40 -7.34 -2.81 0.71
CA LYS A 40 -7.42 -2.20 -0.63
C LYS A 40 -8.64 -1.29 -0.75
N LYS A 41 -9.78 -1.66 -0.15
CA LYS A 41 -10.95 -0.78 -0.10
C LYS A 41 -10.65 0.50 0.68
N SER A 42 -9.99 0.38 1.83
CA SER A 42 -9.57 1.53 2.63
C SER A 42 -8.70 2.47 1.80
N LEU A 43 -7.72 1.93 1.08
CA LEU A 43 -6.76 2.71 0.29
C LEU A 43 -7.38 3.31 -0.97
N LEU A 44 -8.46 2.73 -1.51
CA LEU A 44 -9.20 3.36 -2.59
C LEU A 44 -9.88 4.65 -2.13
N ILE A 45 -10.33 4.67 -0.87
CA ILE A 45 -10.97 5.86 -0.29
C ILE A 45 -9.92 6.87 0.12
N ASN A 46 -8.84 6.43 0.76
CA ASN A 46 -7.77 7.30 1.24
C ASN A 46 -6.40 6.64 0.98
N SER A 47 -5.80 6.97 -0.15
CA SER A 47 -4.50 6.43 -0.55
C SER A 47 -3.32 7.01 0.25
N GLU A 48 -3.56 8.01 1.09
CA GLU A 48 -2.51 8.69 1.87
C GLU A 48 -2.36 8.16 3.29
N ASN A 49 -3.07 7.07 3.63
CA ASN A 49 -2.96 6.46 4.95
C ASN A 49 -1.75 5.50 4.98
N ALA A 50 -0.62 6.00 5.48
CA ALA A 50 0.62 5.23 5.55
C ALA A 50 0.48 3.95 6.39
N TYR A 51 -0.33 4.00 7.45
CA TYR A 51 -0.54 2.83 8.30
C TYR A 51 -1.30 1.72 7.55
N ALA A 52 -2.28 2.07 6.73
CA ALA A 52 -2.99 1.10 5.90
C ALA A 52 -2.03 0.44 4.89
N TRP A 53 -1.11 1.19 4.32
CA TRP A 53 -0.07 0.62 3.46
C TRP A 53 0.84 -0.35 4.22
N TYR A 54 1.20 -0.01 5.45
CA TYR A 54 1.98 -0.90 6.30
C TYR A 54 1.24 -2.22 6.55
N LEU A 55 -0.05 -2.14 6.92
CA LEU A 55 -0.86 -3.34 7.13
C LEU A 55 -0.99 -4.18 5.86
N LEU A 56 -1.17 -3.51 4.72
CA LEU A 56 -1.26 -4.20 3.43
C LEU A 56 0.05 -4.95 3.12
N SER A 57 1.20 -4.34 3.40
CA SER A 57 2.48 -5.00 3.19
C SER A 57 2.59 -6.27 4.03
N ARG A 58 2.13 -6.22 5.28
CA ARG A 58 2.12 -7.39 6.16
C ARG A 58 1.20 -8.49 5.63
N ALA A 59 0.02 -8.10 5.16
CA ALA A 59 -0.95 -9.05 4.61
C ALA A 59 -0.39 -9.75 3.35
N TYR A 60 0.23 -8.99 2.46
CA TYR A 60 0.88 -9.58 1.28
C TYR A 60 2.00 -10.52 1.68
N ALA A 61 2.83 -10.17 2.66
CA ALA A 61 3.90 -11.02 3.14
C ALA A 61 3.35 -12.34 3.71
N GLN A 62 2.26 -12.27 4.48
CA GLN A 62 1.64 -13.46 5.05
C GLN A 62 1.06 -14.40 4.00
N THR A 63 0.66 -13.87 2.84
CA THR A 63 0.15 -14.69 1.73
C THR A 63 1.24 -15.10 0.74
N GLY A 64 2.49 -14.73 0.99
CA GLY A 64 3.62 -15.07 0.13
C GLY A 64 3.81 -14.18 -1.09
N SER A 65 3.05 -13.10 -1.19
CA SER A 65 3.13 -12.14 -2.30
C SER A 65 4.20 -11.09 -2.00
N ILE A 66 5.47 -11.49 -2.06
CA ILE A 66 6.59 -10.65 -1.61
C ILE A 66 6.77 -9.40 -2.48
N SER A 67 6.59 -9.51 -3.79
CA SER A 67 6.72 -8.33 -4.66
C SER A 67 5.66 -7.29 -4.38
N LEU A 68 4.42 -7.71 -4.10
CA LEU A 68 3.35 -6.79 -3.72
C LEU A 68 3.57 -6.21 -2.33
N ALA A 69 4.15 -7.00 -1.41
CA ALA A 69 4.55 -6.50 -0.09
C ALA A 69 5.61 -5.40 -0.24
N ASN A 70 6.58 -5.58 -1.13
CA ASN A 70 7.59 -4.58 -1.42
C ASN A 70 6.97 -3.32 -2.02
N TYR A 71 6.01 -3.48 -2.92
CA TYR A 71 5.27 -2.36 -3.48
C TYR A 71 4.54 -1.55 -2.40
N ALA A 72 3.80 -2.21 -1.53
CA ALA A 72 3.07 -1.53 -0.45
C ALA A 72 4.04 -0.83 0.51
N THR A 73 5.19 -1.44 0.77
CA THR A 73 6.25 -0.84 1.59
C THR A 73 6.81 0.42 0.93
N ALA A 74 7.00 0.40 -0.40
CA ALA A 74 7.45 1.58 -1.14
C ALA A 74 6.46 2.73 -1.01
N GLU A 75 5.17 2.46 -1.12
CA GLU A 75 4.13 3.48 -0.95
C GLU A 75 4.14 4.07 0.47
N ARG A 76 4.27 3.21 1.47
CA ARG A 76 4.37 3.68 2.86
C ARG A 76 5.55 4.62 3.05
N TYR A 77 6.74 4.21 2.60
CA TYR A 77 7.94 5.03 2.75
C TYR A 77 7.83 6.35 1.99
N PHE A 78 7.20 6.31 0.82
CA PHE A 78 6.96 7.54 0.06
C PHE A 78 6.13 8.54 0.88
N LEU A 79 5.08 8.07 1.53
CA LEU A 79 4.17 8.92 2.32
C LEU A 79 4.83 9.49 3.58
N ILE A 80 5.74 8.74 4.20
CA ILE A 80 6.39 9.21 5.42
C ILE A 80 7.73 9.94 5.14
N GLY A 81 8.05 10.18 3.86
CA GLY A 81 9.21 10.97 3.49
C GLY A 81 10.53 10.22 3.43
N GLU A 82 10.51 8.89 3.53
CA GLU A 82 11.71 8.05 3.43
C GLU A 82 11.99 7.73 1.97
N ARG A 83 12.53 8.72 1.25
CA ARG A 83 12.67 8.70 -0.21
C ARG A 83 13.56 7.57 -0.73
N GLU A 84 14.71 7.39 -0.12
CA GLU A 84 15.67 6.36 -0.55
C GLU A 84 15.13 4.97 -0.34
N LEU A 85 14.50 4.71 0.80
CA LEU A 85 13.87 3.42 1.08
C LEU A 85 12.70 3.17 0.14
N SER A 86 11.88 4.19 -0.14
CA SER A 86 10.79 4.07 -1.10
C SER A 86 11.32 3.63 -2.47
N TYR A 87 12.39 4.26 -2.94
CA TYR A 87 13.02 3.91 -4.21
C TYR A 87 13.50 2.45 -4.21
N GLU A 88 14.23 2.04 -3.17
CA GLU A 88 14.75 0.67 -3.07
C GLU A 88 13.62 -0.36 -3.15
N PHE A 89 12.54 -0.14 -2.39
CA PHE A 89 11.44 -1.10 -2.38
C PHE A 89 10.64 -1.09 -3.67
N ALA A 90 10.49 0.08 -4.33
CA ALA A 90 9.84 0.15 -5.64
C ALA A 90 10.62 -0.63 -6.69
N VAL A 91 11.95 -0.51 -6.69
CA VAL A 91 12.82 -1.26 -7.61
C VAL A 91 12.71 -2.76 -7.35
N LYS A 92 12.72 -3.17 -6.08
CA LYS A 92 12.57 -4.59 -5.72
C LYS A 92 11.22 -5.13 -6.19
N ALA A 93 10.15 -4.37 -5.97
CA ALA A 93 8.81 -4.76 -6.36
C ALA A 93 8.71 -4.97 -7.87
N LEU A 94 9.28 -4.05 -8.63
CA LEU A 94 9.17 -4.06 -10.10
C LEU A 94 9.76 -5.32 -10.74
N LYS A 95 10.72 -5.96 -10.08
CA LYS A 95 11.38 -7.16 -10.61
C LYS A 95 10.43 -8.35 -10.80
N GLN A 96 9.39 -8.46 -9.97
CA GLN A 96 8.51 -9.63 -9.95
C GLN A 96 7.03 -9.30 -10.04
N ILE A 97 6.66 -8.03 -10.02
CA ILE A 97 5.27 -7.63 -10.19
C ILE A 97 4.85 -7.90 -11.63
N GLU A 98 3.60 -8.34 -11.80
CA GLU A 98 3.01 -8.60 -13.12
C GLU A 98 3.05 -7.33 -13.98
N GLU A 99 3.66 -7.41 -15.16
CA GLU A 99 3.74 -6.30 -16.10
C GLU A 99 2.34 -5.81 -16.46
N ASN A 100 2.21 -4.49 -16.57
CA ASN A 100 0.97 -3.80 -16.93
C ASN A 100 -0.13 -3.89 -15.88
N SER A 101 0.17 -4.42 -14.67
CA SER A 101 -0.76 -4.32 -13.55
C SER A 101 -0.76 -2.88 -13.02
N PRO A 102 -1.81 -2.45 -12.28
CA PRO A 102 -1.81 -1.12 -11.66
C PRO A 102 -0.59 -0.89 -10.76
N GLU A 103 -0.16 -1.92 -10.02
CA GLU A 103 0.99 -1.83 -9.13
C GLU A 103 2.30 -1.69 -9.90
N TRP A 104 2.39 -2.31 -11.08
CA TRP A 104 3.53 -2.17 -11.97
C TRP A 104 3.67 -0.73 -12.47
N TYR A 105 2.57 -0.14 -12.95
CA TYR A 105 2.58 1.25 -13.41
C TYR A 105 2.92 2.20 -12.27
N ARG A 106 2.32 1.98 -11.10
CA ARG A 106 2.58 2.84 -9.94
C ARG A 106 4.03 2.72 -9.47
N SER A 107 4.61 1.52 -9.48
CA SER A 107 6.02 1.32 -9.10
C SER A 107 6.94 2.08 -10.04
N ASN A 108 6.67 2.04 -11.34
CA ASN A 108 7.42 2.82 -12.33
C ASN A 108 7.30 4.33 -12.08
N ASP A 109 6.11 4.81 -11.74
CA ASP A 109 5.89 6.22 -11.42
C ASP A 109 6.70 6.65 -10.20
N LEU A 110 6.69 5.84 -9.15
CA LEU A 110 7.48 6.12 -7.95
C LEU A 110 8.97 6.20 -8.25
N ILE A 111 9.48 5.25 -9.03
CA ILE A 111 10.88 5.23 -9.43
C ILE A 111 11.24 6.50 -10.21
N GLU A 112 10.40 6.90 -11.16
CA GLU A 112 10.63 8.10 -11.95
C GLU A 112 10.65 9.36 -11.09
N ILE A 113 9.66 9.52 -10.20
CA ILE A 113 9.57 10.66 -9.29
C ILE A 113 10.80 10.72 -8.39
N LEU A 114 11.17 9.58 -7.81
CA LEU A 114 12.27 9.52 -6.82
C LEU A 114 13.64 9.68 -7.48
N GLN A 115 13.82 9.18 -8.70
CA GLN A 115 15.07 9.40 -9.46
C GLN A 115 15.30 10.88 -9.73
N LYS A 116 14.26 11.61 -10.10
CA LYS A 116 14.36 13.06 -10.35
C LYS A 116 14.76 13.81 -9.09
N GLU A 117 14.23 13.42 -7.95
CA GLU A 117 14.59 14.03 -6.66
C GLU A 117 16.04 13.75 -6.29
N VAL A 118 16.48 12.52 -6.45
CA VAL A 118 17.86 12.11 -6.12
C VAL A 118 18.87 12.81 -7.02
N SER A 119 18.57 12.95 -8.32
CA SER A 119 19.48 13.58 -9.28
C SER A 119 19.61 15.10 -9.11
N LYS A 120 18.73 15.72 -8.30
CA LYS A 120 18.80 17.15 -7.96
C LYS A 120 19.66 17.43 -6.73
N ARG A 121 20.14 16.40 -6.05
CA ARG A 121 21.04 16.56 -4.90
C ARG A 121 22.52 16.68 -5.39
#